data_5d928f08d9b0d3175d1564e5c1c3bdc2
#
_entry.id   5d928f08d9b0d3175d1564e5c1c3bdc2
#
_cell.length_a   1.000
_cell.length_b   1.000
_cell.length_c   1.000
_cell.angle_alpha   90.00
_cell.angle_beta   90.00
_cell.angle_gamma   90.00
#
_symmetry.space_group_name_H-M   'P 1'
#
loop_
_entity.id
_entity.type
_entity.pdbx_description
1 polymer ?
#
loop_
_entity_poly.entity_id
_entity_poly.type
_entity_poly.pdbx_seq_one_letter_code
_entity_poly.pdbx_strand_id
1 'polypeptide(L)'
;MILKTFNFNPYRECTYILHDDNGKAIVIDAGMYEEREEQQFANYIAQNNLQIVALLITHTHMDHVCGLDFLQHKYKLKPIIQPTEGELVLSETNFKIEVIATPGHKEDAVCYYLPTEKLLFTGDTLFQESIGRTDLPGGDMGTLIRSLNKLITLPENTQVYPGHGYPTNLAHEKMYNPYL
;
A
#
# COMPACT_ATOMS: atom_id res chain seq x y z
N MET A 1 -5.84 -16.95 -1.35
CA MET A 1 -5.51 -15.56 -0.96
C MET A 1 -6.70 -14.65 -1.15
N ILE A 2 -6.98 -13.76 -0.21
CA ILE A 2 -8.07 -12.78 -0.25
C ILE A 2 -7.49 -11.38 -0.01
N LEU A 3 -7.92 -10.42 -0.81
CA LEU A 3 -7.62 -9.00 -0.66
C LEU A 3 -8.88 -8.26 -0.22
N LYS A 4 -8.81 -7.55 0.89
CA LYS A 4 -9.84 -6.65 1.41
C LYS A 4 -9.35 -5.23 1.40
N THR A 5 -10.16 -4.33 0.82
CA THR A 5 -9.92 -2.88 0.85
C THR A 5 -10.88 -2.20 1.81
N PHE A 6 -10.37 -1.26 2.57
CA PHE A 6 -11.13 -0.27 3.33
C PHE A 6 -10.82 1.11 2.78
N ASN A 7 -11.81 1.99 2.81
CA ASN A 7 -11.61 3.41 2.57
C ASN A 7 -11.85 4.15 3.88
N PHE A 8 -10.78 4.67 4.47
CA PHE A 8 -10.80 5.31 5.76
C PHE A 8 -10.52 6.80 5.65
N ASN A 9 -10.76 7.52 6.72
CA ASN A 9 -10.60 8.96 6.90
C ASN A 9 -11.30 9.84 5.82
N PRO A 10 -11.35 11.18 5.99
CA PRO A 10 -11.99 12.09 5.05
C PRO A 10 -11.38 12.11 3.65
N TYR A 11 -10.10 11.67 3.52
CA TYR A 11 -9.40 11.60 2.23
C TYR A 11 -9.68 10.30 1.48
N ARG A 12 -10.42 9.34 2.11
CA ARG A 12 -10.75 8.04 1.54
C ARG A 12 -9.50 7.23 1.19
N GLU A 13 -8.51 7.30 2.08
CA GLU A 13 -7.32 6.46 1.96
C GLU A 13 -7.70 4.98 1.87
N CYS A 14 -6.93 4.22 1.11
CA CYS A 14 -7.14 2.80 0.87
C CYS A 14 -6.21 1.97 1.76
N THR A 15 -6.68 1.55 2.92
CA THR A 15 -6.02 0.54 3.75
C THR A 15 -6.33 -0.86 3.22
N TYR A 16 -5.31 -1.67 2.96
CA TYR A 16 -5.47 -3.02 2.41
C TYR A 16 -5.14 -4.09 3.45
N ILE A 17 -5.93 -5.17 3.45
CA ILE A 17 -5.61 -6.42 4.15
C ILE A 17 -5.47 -7.52 3.11
N LEU A 18 -4.31 -8.15 3.07
CA LEU A 18 -4.06 -9.33 2.26
C LEU A 18 -3.87 -10.52 3.18
N HIS A 19 -4.66 -11.59 3.02
CA HIS A 19 -4.53 -12.76 3.87
C HIS A 19 -4.59 -14.09 3.09
N ASP A 20 -3.91 -15.08 3.63
CA ASP A 20 -3.90 -16.44 3.10
C ASP A 20 -5.03 -17.30 3.69
N ASP A 21 -5.11 -18.54 3.23
CA ASP A 21 -6.12 -19.50 3.68
C ASP A 21 -5.85 -20.04 5.11
N ASN A 22 -4.66 -19.76 5.67
CA ASN A 22 -4.30 -20.07 7.05
C ASN A 22 -4.61 -18.93 8.02
N GLY A 23 -5.21 -17.84 7.53
CA GLY A 23 -5.56 -16.67 8.32
C GLY A 23 -4.37 -15.74 8.64
N LYS A 24 -3.19 -15.95 8.01
CA LYS A 24 -2.07 -15.02 8.13
C LYS A 24 -2.32 -13.80 7.25
N ALA A 25 -2.24 -12.61 7.82
CA ALA A 25 -2.59 -11.37 7.15
C ALA A 25 -1.45 -10.34 7.20
N ILE A 26 -1.27 -9.61 6.11
CA ILE A 26 -0.50 -8.38 6.07
C ILE A 26 -1.44 -7.20 5.89
N VAL A 27 -1.11 -6.08 6.50
CA VAL A 27 -1.83 -4.81 6.36
C VAL A 27 -0.92 -3.85 5.62
N ILE A 28 -1.46 -3.14 4.64
CA ILE A 28 -0.76 -2.10 3.89
C ILE A 28 -1.49 -0.79 4.14
N ASP A 29 -0.76 0.15 4.71
CA ASP A 29 -1.20 1.42 5.26
C ASP A 29 -2.19 1.30 6.43
N ALA A 30 -2.44 2.40 7.12
CA ALA A 30 -3.22 2.45 8.35
C ALA A 30 -4.00 3.77 8.44
N GLY A 31 -5.02 3.91 7.60
CA GLY A 31 -5.77 5.16 7.44
C GLY A 31 -6.89 5.37 8.44
N MET A 32 -7.12 4.47 9.39
CA MET A 32 -8.20 4.61 10.39
C MET A 32 -8.02 5.88 11.22
N TYR A 33 -9.00 6.77 11.17
CA TYR A 33 -8.98 8.06 11.87
C TYR A 33 -9.97 8.14 13.02
N GLU A 34 -11.10 7.44 12.92
CA GLU A 34 -12.17 7.44 13.90
C GLU A 34 -12.37 6.06 14.53
N GLU A 35 -12.86 6.02 15.79
CA GLU A 35 -13.16 4.77 16.50
C GLU A 35 -14.07 3.83 15.71
N ARG A 36 -15.01 4.38 14.95
CA ARG A 36 -15.89 3.58 14.07
C ARG A 36 -15.10 2.83 13.00
N GLU A 37 -14.06 3.45 12.42
CA GLU A 37 -13.22 2.86 11.40
C GLU A 37 -12.30 1.79 12.01
N GLU A 38 -11.72 2.06 13.18
CA GLU A 38 -10.98 1.09 13.98
C GLU A 38 -11.81 -0.14 14.31
N GLN A 39 -13.07 0.08 14.73
CA GLN A 39 -13.99 -1.03 15.03
C GLN A 39 -14.35 -1.82 13.77
N GLN A 40 -14.57 -1.14 12.62
CA GLN A 40 -14.82 -1.80 11.33
C GLN A 40 -13.67 -2.71 10.93
N PHE A 41 -12.44 -2.21 11.06
CA PHE A 41 -11.22 -3.00 10.80
C PHE A 41 -11.11 -4.19 11.75
N ALA A 42 -11.25 -3.95 13.07
CA ALA A 42 -11.17 -4.99 14.09
C ALA A 42 -12.23 -6.09 13.93
N ASN A 43 -13.44 -5.72 13.54
CA ASN A 43 -14.51 -6.68 13.27
C ASN A 43 -14.15 -7.60 12.10
N TYR A 44 -13.56 -7.06 11.02
CA TYR A 44 -13.13 -7.88 9.91
C TYR A 44 -12.04 -8.88 10.31
N ILE A 45 -11.05 -8.44 11.08
CA ILE A 45 -9.99 -9.32 11.61
C ILE A 45 -10.58 -10.45 12.44
N ALA A 46 -11.51 -10.12 13.37
CA ALA A 46 -12.12 -11.11 14.26
C ALA A 46 -13.03 -12.09 13.51
N GLN A 47 -13.89 -11.60 12.60
CA GLN A 47 -14.84 -12.43 11.85
C GLN A 47 -14.17 -13.44 10.94
N ASN A 48 -12.97 -13.11 10.44
CA ASN A 48 -12.19 -13.99 9.56
C ASN A 48 -11.08 -14.75 10.31
N ASN A 49 -11.00 -14.65 11.64
CA ASN A 49 -9.96 -15.28 12.48
C ASN A 49 -8.55 -14.97 11.98
N LEU A 50 -8.27 -13.72 11.60
CA LEU A 50 -6.99 -13.33 11.03
C LEU A 50 -5.97 -13.03 12.12
N GLN A 51 -4.74 -13.46 11.88
CA GLN A 51 -3.54 -13.04 12.60
C GLN A 51 -2.75 -12.09 11.71
N ILE A 52 -2.68 -10.81 12.10
CA ILE A 52 -1.84 -9.85 11.40
C ILE A 52 -0.38 -10.12 11.75
N VAL A 53 0.45 -10.36 10.76
CA VAL A 53 1.87 -10.69 10.93
C VAL A 53 2.81 -9.58 10.46
N ALA A 54 2.32 -8.65 9.66
CA ALA A 54 3.07 -7.47 9.23
C ALA A 54 2.16 -6.27 8.98
N LEU A 55 2.69 -5.09 9.24
CA LEU A 55 2.12 -3.79 8.91
C LEU A 55 3.12 -3.03 8.05
N LEU A 56 2.80 -2.86 6.79
CA LEU A 56 3.63 -2.24 5.76
C LEU A 56 3.11 -0.83 5.49
N ILE A 57 3.99 0.15 5.50
CA ILE A 57 3.61 1.55 5.24
C ILE A 57 4.22 1.98 3.92
N THR A 58 3.39 2.47 3.00
CA THR A 58 3.85 2.95 1.70
C THR A 58 4.61 4.27 1.83
N HIS A 59 4.10 5.19 2.66
CA HIS A 59 4.76 6.47 2.99
C HIS A 59 4.10 7.08 4.24
N THR A 60 4.72 8.13 4.79
CA THR A 60 4.29 8.67 6.10
C THR A 60 3.48 9.96 6.01
N HIS A 61 2.62 10.14 5.01
CA HIS A 61 1.57 11.15 5.09
C HIS A 61 0.53 10.73 6.13
N MET A 62 -0.07 11.74 6.80
CA MET A 62 -0.90 11.54 7.98
C MET A 62 -2.06 10.57 7.72
N ASP A 63 -2.71 10.66 6.58
CA ASP A 63 -3.84 9.83 6.20
C ASP A 63 -3.50 8.35 6.00
N HIS A 64 -2.22 8.01 5.74
CA HIS A 64 -1.72 6.63 5.64
C HIS A 64 -1.24 6.05 6.97
N VAL A 65 -1.10 6.89 8.01
CA VAL A 65 -0.49 6.48 9.29
C VAL A 65 -1.32 6.82 10.52
N CYS A 66 -2.46 7.51 10.38
CA CYS A 66 -3.26 7.95 11.53
C CYS A 66 -3.81 6.79 12.39
N GLY A 67 -3.96 5.60 11.86
CA GLY A 67 -4.36 4.39 12.59
C GLY A 67 -3.21 3.58 13.19
N LEU A 68 -1.96 4.05 13.10
CA LEU A 68 -0.80 3.29 13.61
C LEU A 68 -0.89 3.00 15.10
N ASP A 69 -1.26 3.99 15.92
CA ASP A 69 -1.36 3.82 17.37
C ASP A 69 -2.37 2.72 17.73
N PHE A 70 -3.52 2.70 17.07
CA PHE A 70 -4.51 1.65 17.25
C PHE A 70 -3.95 0.27 16.90
N LEU A 71 -3.31 0.12 15.73
CA LEU A 71 -2.76 -1.17 15.29
C LEU A 71 -1.62 -1.64 16.19
N GLN A 72 -0.73 -0.76 16.59
CA GLN A 72 0.37 -1.07 17.50
C GLN A 72 -0.12 -1.51 18.88
N HIS A 73 -1.10 -0.79 19.45
CA HIS A 73 -1.62 -1.11 20.78
C HIS A 73 -2.46 -2.39 20.79
N LYS A 74 -3.35 -2.55 19.80
CA LYS A 74 -4.28 -3.69 19.75
C LYS A 74 -3.62 -4.99 19.32
N TYR A 75 -2.79 -4.94 18.28
CA TYR A 75 -2.21 -6.13 17.66
C TYR A 75 -0.72 -6.34 17.96
N LYS A 76 -0.10 -5.41 18.72
CA LYS A 76 1.32 -5.46 19.10
C LYS A 76 2.29 -5.49 17.91
N LEU A 77 1.87 -4.89 16.82
CA LEU A 77 2.65 -4.80 15.58
C LEU A 77 3.62 -3.62 15.62
N LYS A 78 4.78 -3.82 14.99
CA LYS A 78 5.67 -2.70 14.64
C LYS A 78 5.51 -2.42 13.15
N PRO A 79 5.24 -1.16 12.76
CA PRO A 79 5.15 -0.82 11.35
C PRO A 79 6.52 -0.94 10.67
N ILE A 80 6.52 -1.44 9.45
CA ILE A 80 7.67 -1.43 8.56
C ILE A 80 7.55 -0.18 7.70
N ILE A 81 8.38 0.81 8.01
CA ILE A 81 8.39 2.12 7.35
C ILE A 81 9.69 2.24 6.57
N GLN A 82 9.62 2.66 5.31
CA GLN A 82 10.76 2.87 4.43
C GLN A 82 11.75 1.69 4.43
N PRO A 83 11.27 0.47 4.16
CA PRO A 83 12.16 -0.68 4.07
C PRO A 83 13.16 -0.53 2.92
N THR A 84 14.29 -1.22 3.02
CA THR A 84 15.28 -1.25 1.93
C THR A 84 14.67 -1.86 0.66
N GLU A 85 14.97 -1.27 -0.50
CA GLU A 85 14.57 -1.81 -1.81
C GLU A 85 15.07 -3.25 -2.00
N GLY A 86 14.22 -4.12 -2.54
CA GLY A 86 14.49 -5.53 -2.76
C GLY A 86 13.50 -6.46 -2.08
N GLU A 87 13.87 -7.72 -1.87
CA GLU A 87 12.99 -8.72 -1.27
C GLU A 87 12.75 -8.45 0.22
N LEU A 88 11.48 -8.37 0.62
CA LEU A 88 11.05 -8.28 2.01
C LEU A 88 10.61 -9.67 2.49
N VAL A 89 11.41 -10.27 3.36
CA VAL A 89 11.13 -11.59 3.91
C VAL A 89 10.26 -11.47 5.16
N LEU A 90 9.05 -12.01 5.10
CA LEU A 90 8.12 -12.14 6.22
C LEU A 90 7.99 -13.62 6.58
N SER A 91 8.68 -14.07 7.63
CA SER A 91 8.82 -15.49 8.00
C SER A 91 7.51 -16.20 8.34
N GLU A 92 6.45 -15.45 8.65
CA GLU A 92 5.16 -16.01 9.07
C GLU A 92 4.16 -16.14 7.92
N THR A 93 4.52 -15.74 6.71
CA THR A 93 3.66 -15.84 5.51
C THR A 93 4.43 -16.46 4.35
N ASN A 94 3.68 -16.94 3.34
CA ASN A 94 4.25 -17.37 2.07
C ASN A 94 4.23 -16.25 1.00
N PHE A 95 3.83 -15.04 1.36
CA PHE A 95 3.84 -13.91 0.43
C PHE A 95 5.27 -13.51 0.09
N LYS A 96 5.58 -13.52 -1.18
CA LYS A 96 6.81 -12.93 -1.70
C LYS A 96 6.54 -11.47 -1.97
N ILE A 97 7.26 -10.59 -1.29
CA ILE A 97 7.08 -9.15 -1.40
C ILE A 97 8.40 -8.54 -1.86
N GLU A 98 8.33 -7.76 -2.91
CA GLU A 98 9.42 -6.92 -3.40
C GLU A 98 9.12 -5.46 -3.08
N VAL A 99 10.04 -4.80 -2.42
CA VAL A 99 9.99 -3.37 -2.11
C VAL A 99 10.63 -2.62 -3.26
N ILE A 100 9.89 -1.68 -3.83
CA ILE A 100 10.37 -0.78 -4.88
C ILE A 100 10.38 0.64 -4.32
N ALA A 101 11.56 1.24 -4.15
CA ALA A 101 11.66 2.62 -3.72
C ALA A 101 11.12 3.57 -4.80
N THR A 102 10.11 4.36 -4.45
CA THR A 102 9.39 5.26 -5.37
C THR A 102 9.26 6.67 -4.80
N PRO A 103 10.38 7.33 -4.45
CA PRO A 103 10.32 8.71 -3.98
C PRO A 103 9.79 9.65 -5.06
N GLY A 104 9.24 10.80 -4.62
CA GLY A 104 8.77 11.87 -5.51
C GLY A 104 7.44 12.47 -5.12
N HIS A 105 6.46 11.69 -4.68
CA HIS A 105 5.32 12.19 -3.91
C HIS A 105 5.78 12.55 -2.48
N LYS A 106 6.55 11.67 -1.88
CA LYS A 106 7.24 11.84 -0.61
C LYS A 106 8.60 11.14 -0.66
N GLU A 107 9.55 11.58 0.17
CA GLU A 107 10.93 11.05 0.17
C GLU A 107 11.00 9.58 0.60
N ASP A 108 10.14 9.15 1.51
CA ASP A 108 10.07 7.81 2.09
C ASP A 108 9.14 6.85 1.33
N ALA A 109 8.59 7.28 0.18
CA ALA A 109 7.61 6.50 -0.54
C ALA A 109 8.21 5.22 -1.14
N VAL A 110 7.48 4.11 -0.94
CA VAL A 110 7.77 2.80 -1.51
C VAL A 110 6.49 2.18 -2.07
N CYS A 111 6.65 1.32 -3.07
CA CYS A 111 5.60 0.41 -3.52
C CYS A 111 5.93 -1.01 -3.06
N TYR A 112 4.88 -1.80 -2.80
CA TYR A 112 5.00 -3.22 -2.48
C TYR A 112 4.47 -4.04 -3.64
N TYR A 113 5.34 -4.83 -4.25
CA TYR A 113 5.00 -5.71 -5.36
C TYR A 113 4.99 -7.17 -4.91
N LEU A 114 3.92 -7.89 -5.24
CA LEU A 114 3.78 -9.33 -5.03
C LEU A 114 3.86 -10.03 -6.40
N PRO A 115 5.02 -10.52 -6.81
CA PRO A 115 5.24 -11.02 -8.16
C PRO A 115 4.44 -12.28 -8.49
N THR A 116 4.20 -13.14 -7.50
CA THR A 116 3.41 -14.37 -7.68
C THR A 116 1.95 -14.05 -7.99
N GLU A 117 1.38 -13.11 -7.26
CA GLU A 117 -0.02 -12.69 -7.36
C GLU A 117 -0.22 -11.60 -8.43
N LYS A 118 0.86 -10.96 -8.86
CA LYS A 118 0.87 -9.78 -9.75
C LYS A 118 0.06 -8.63 -9.19
N LEU A 119 0.26 -8.33 -7.91
CA LEU A 119 -0.35 -7.22 -7.21
C LEU A 119 0.71 -6.17 -6.88
N LEU A 120 0.39 -4.91 -7.12
CA LEU A 120 1.26 -3.76 -6.84
C LEU A 120 0.49 -2.74 -6.02
N PHE A 121 0.94 -2.50 -4.79
CA PHE A 121 0.41 -1.48 -3.90
C PHE A 121 1.30 -0.24 -4.02
N THR A 122 0.74 0.83 -4.56
CA THR A 122 1.53 1.99 -5.00
C THR A 122 1.50 3.17 -4.02
N GLY A 123 0.68 3.10 -2.96
CA GLY A 123 0.44 4.30 -2.16
C GLY A 123 0.10 5.47 -3.07
N ASP A 124 0.73 6.61 -2.86
CA ASP A 124 0.49 7.82 -3.64
C ASP A 124 1.52 8.05 -4.76
N THR A 125 2.08 6.96 -5.29
CA THR A 125 2.99 7.05 -6.46
C THR A 125 2.21 7.04 -7.77
N LEU A 126 1.34 6.03 -7.99
CA LEU A 126 0.58 5.83 -9.23
C LEU A 126 -0.89 5.60 -8.90
N PHE A 127 -1.77 6.37 -9.54
CA PHE A 127 -3.23 6.24 -9.49
C PHE A 127 -3.79 5.87 -10.86
N GLN A 128 -5.07 5.53 -10.92
CA GLN A 128 -5.77 5.37 -12.18
C GLN A 128 -5.74 6.67 -12.98
N GLU A 129 -5.07 6.66 -14.14
CA GLU A 129 -4.91 7.78 -15.07
C GLU A 129 -4.34 9.06 -14.42
N SER A 130 -3.62 8.92 -13.29
CA SER A 130 -3.03 10.02 -12.52
C SER A 130 -1.81 9.57 -11.71
N ILE A 131 -1.20 10.53 -11.02
CA ILE A 131 -0.05 10.31 -10.14
C ILE A 131 -0.20 11.11 -8.85
N GLY A 132 0.60 10.79 -7.83
CA GLY A 132 0.67 11.57 -6.62
C GLY A 132 1.12 13.01 -6.86
N ARG A 133 0.62 13.93 -6.05
CA ARG A 133 1.08 15.33 -6.06
C ARG A 133 2.53 15.44 -5.59
N THR A 134 3.21 16.47 -6.05
CA THR A 134 4.65 16.68 -5.76
C THR A 134 4.95 18.07 -5.20
N ASP A 135 3.92 18.81 -4.82
CA ASP A 135 4.01 20.20 -4.35
C ASP A 135 4.08 20.32 -2.81
N LEU A 136 4.01 19.19 -2.09
CA LEU A 136 4.20 19.15 -0.64
C LEU A 136 5.69 19.01 -0.28
N PRO A 137 6.09 19.34 0.98
CA PRO A 137 7.46 19.12 1.44
C PRO A 137 7.95 17.69 1.21
N GLY A 138 9.12 17.54 0.57
CA GLY A 138 9.66 16.24 0.16
C GLY A 138 9.20 15.76 -1.23
N GLY A 139 8.28 16.49 -1.87
CA GLY A 139 7.81 16.20 -3.23
C GLY A 139 8.77 16.73 -4.31
N ASP A 140 8.94 15.95 -5.40
CA ASP A 140 9.71 16.32 -6.59
C ASP A 140 9.19 15.58 -7.83
N MET A 141 8.70 16.31 -8.81
CA MET A 141 8.12 15.74 -10.03
C MET A 141 9.12 14.91 -10.84
N GLY A 142 10.35 15.40 -10.99
CA GLY A 142 11.38 14.69 -11.74
C GLY A 142 11.75 13.36 -11.11
N THR A 143 11.76 13.31 -9.78
CA THR A 143 11.98 12.09 -9.01
C THR A 143 10.81 11.13 -9.14
N LEU A 144 9.57 11.65 -9.07
CA LEU A 144 8.37 10.82 -9.25
C LEU A 144 8.31 10.18 -10.64
N ILE A 145 8.64 10.91 -11.71
CA ILE A 145 8.71 10.34 -13.06
C ILE A 145 9.75 9.21 -13.14
N ARG A 146 10.93 9.36 -12.49
CA ARG A 146 11.91 8.26 -12.43
C ARG A 146 11.36 7.03 -11.68
N SER A 147 10.60 7.25 -10.62
CA SER A 147 9.93 6.18 -9.86
C SER A 147 8.87 5.47 -10.70
N LEU A 148 8.05 6.21 -11.43
CA LEU A 148 7.06 5.64 -12.36
C LEU A 148 7.71 4.80 -13.45
N ASN A 149 8.85 5.24 -14.00
CA ASN A 149 9.60 4.47 -14.99
C ASN A 149 10.11 3.12 -14.48
N LYS A 150 10.34 2.96 -13.16
CA LYS A 150 10.61 1.64 -12.57
C LYS A 150 9.35 0.77 -12.62
N LEU A 151 8.19 1.32 -12.23
CA LEU A 151 6.93 0.56 -12.13
C LEU A 151 6.47 0.03 -13.50
N ILE A 152 6.61 0.82 -14.56
CA ILE A 152 6.18 0.39 -15.91
C ILE A 152 7.05 -0.73 -16.51
N THR A 153 8.17 -1.08 -15.90
CA THR A 153 8.98 -2.25 -16.31
C THR A 153 8.36 -3.57 -15.83
N LEU A 154 7.46 -3.53 -14.86
CA LEU A 154 6.75 -4.71 -14.36
C LEU A 154 5.79 -5.29 -15.43
N PRO A 155 5.40 -6.56 -15.30
CA PRO A 155 4.46 -7.20 -16.23
C PRO A 155 3.16 -6.41 -16.40
N GLU A 156 2.68 -6.25 -17.62
CA GLU A 156 1.51 -5.44 -17.95
C GLU A 156 0.21 -5.90 -17.26
N ASN A 157 0.10 -7.19 -16.99
CA ASN A 157 -1.04 -7.76 -16.26
C ASN A 157 -0.96 -7.59 -14.74
N THR A 158 -0.04 -6.77 -14.23
CA THR A 158 0.04 -6.41 -12.81
C THR A 158 -1.14 -5.52 -12.45
N GLN A 159 -1.91 -5.94 -11.43
CA GLN A 159 -2.99 -5.14 -10.86
C GLN A 159 -2.42 -4.10 -9.90
N VAL A 160 -2.88 -2.87 -10.02
CA VAL A 160 -2.41 -1.72 -9.22
C VAL A 160 -3.47 -1.34 -8.19
N TYR A 161 -3.05 -1.23 -6.95
CA TYR A 161 -3.86 -0.85 -5.79
C TYR A 161 -3.27 0.43 -5.18
N PRO A 162 -3.84 1.59 -5.49
CA PRO A 162 -3.31 2.89 -5.06
C PRO A 162 -3.71 3.26 -3.64
N GLY A 163 -3.06 4.28 -3.07
CA GLY A 163 -3.44 4.86 -1.77
C GLY A 163 -4.80 5.55 -1.78
N HIS A 164 -5.25 6.01 -2.95
CA HIS A 164 -6.56 6.65 -3.14
C HIS A 164 -7.19 6.24 -4.47
N GLY A 165 -8.52 6.27 -4.54
CA GLY A 165 -9.28 6.04 -5.76
C GLY A 165 -9.53 4.56 -6.07
N TYR A 166 -9.53 4.22 -7.35
CA TYR A 166 -9.89 2.89 -7.84
C TYR A 166 -8.65 2.08 -8.24
N PRO A 167 -8.70 0.73 -8.07
CA PRO A 167 -7.71 -0.15 -8.65
C PRO A 167 -7.66 -0.04 -10.18
N THR A 168 -6.46 -0.27 -10.73
CA THR A 168 -6.20 -0.29 -12.17
C THR A 168 -5.22 -1.41 -12.52
N ASN A 169 -4.59 -1.37 -13.70
CA ASN A 169 -3.52 -2.28 -14.07
C ASN A 169 -2.48 -1.57 -14.95
N LEU A 170 -1.26 -2.11 -15.02
CA LEU A 170 -0.18 -1.45 -15.75
C LEU A 170 -0.41 -1.36 -17.26
N ALA A 171 -1.15 -2.29 -17.87
CA ALA A 171 -1.49 -2.19 -19.30
C ALA A 171 -2.37 -0.96 -19.57
N HIS A 172 -3.37 -0.73 -18.71
CA HIS A 172 -4.24 0.45 -18.78
C HIS A 172 -3.45 1.74 -18.58
N GLU A 173 -2.63 1.78 -17.53
CA GLU A 173 -1.86 2.98 -17.19
C GLU A 173 -0.85 3.36 -18.28
N LYS A 174 -0.13 2.40 -18.85
CA LYS A 174 0.77 2.64 -19.99
C LYS A 174 0.07 3.23 -21.21
N MET A 175 -1.24 2.94 -21.39
CA MET A 175 -2.00 3.41 -22.55
C MET A 175 -2.68 4.76 -22.32
N TYR A 176 -3.14 5.03 -21.09
CA TYR A 176 -4.05 6.14 -20.83
C TYR A 176 -3.55 7.15 -19.79
N ASN A 177 -2.54 6.79 -19.00
CA ASN A 177 -1.99 7.71 -18.00
C ASN A 177 -1.11 8.77 -18.67
N PRO A 178 -1.44 10.06 -18.58
CA PRO A 178 -0.72 11.13 -19.29
C PRO A 178 0.70 11.38 -18.76
N TYR A 179 1.11 10.70 -17.69
CA TYR A 179 2.43 10.85 -17.06
C TYR A 179 3.38 9.67 -17.34
N LEU A 180 2.93 8.63 -18.05
CA LEU A 180 3.70 7.42 -18.40
C LEU A 180 4.09 7.36 -19.86
#